data_39a7c07fb7efe88a5c4a2f4ed08fb32d
#
_entry.id   39a7c07fb7efe88a5c4a2f4ed08fb32d
#
_cell.length_a   1.000
_cell.length_b   1.000
_cell.length_c   1.000
_cell.angle_alpha   90.00
_cell.angle_beta   90.00
_cell.angle_gamma   90.00
#
_symmetry.space_group_name_H-M   'P 1'
#
loop_
_entity.id
_entity.type
_entity.pdbx_description
1 polymer ?
#
loop_
_entity_poly.entity_id
_entity_poly.type
_entity_poly.pdbx_seq_one_letter_code
_entity_poly.pdbx_strand_id
1 'polypeptide(L)'
;MDKREEQFKRMVLAYLHDPPHKVLDLAEHEEFAKSFIRAVWIDRPEGSEDLRVEELTGSRELYPWETTPDHAAAAADRVIFPNRFAGAGGCFAAPDSHKGIVKHPLGAGEREVLCPATAARAEEELQGSFGGIKAESWREFFFLLWRRWREESAAIDPALAVLPADSRIPDHSIWLHMDLTAAFEACRAGGGSRLEPAFLLFQLGPVQEFIAAARSTRDLWSGSYLISWLTGCAIKAVTDEIGPSSVIFPALRGLGIFDAVNREVFEKVEYKGKNDRPDTLWQRLYGTDEAAKSLFHPTIPNRFLALVPASRAEELARRAEQAVRKELKRIGDHCFRELGNLAKRDISSWRPRWEKQLELMPQITWQTLPFHADLDSALAA
;
A
#
# COMPACT_ATOMS: atom_id res chain seq x y z
N MET A 1 -11.49 -21.00 7.41
CA MET A 1 -10.45 -19.96 7.17
C MET A 1 -10.61 -18.88 8.23
N ASP A 2 -9.54 -18.34 8.76
CA ASP A 2 -9.59 -17.19 9.67
C ASP A 2 -10.20 -15.98 8.95
N LYS A 3 -11.01 -15.17 9.66
CA LYS A 3 -11.66 -13.96 9.09
C LYS A 3 -10.66 -12.98 8.47
N ARG A 4 -9.45 -12.93 9.00
CA ARG A 4 -8.38 -12.08 8.51
C ARG A 4 -7.82 -12.61 7.18
N GLU A 5 -7.60 -13.90 7.07
CA GLU A 5 -7.16 -14.53 5.82
C GLU A 5 -8.20 -14.36 4.72
N GLU A 6 -9.50 -14.50 5.05
CA GLU A 6 -10.59 -14.24 4.11
C GLU A 6 -10.61 -12.77 3.65
N GLN A 7 -10.35 -11.84 4.54
CA GLN A 7 -10.24 -10.42 4.19
C GLN A 7 -9.09 -10.19 3.21
N PHE A 8 -7.89 -10.71 3.48
CA PHE A 8 -6.73 -10.53 2.60
C PHE A 8 -6.94 -11.20 1.23
N LYS A 9 -7.58 -12.37 1.20
CA LYS A 9 -7.98 -13.03 -0.04
C LYS A 9 -8.85 -12.13 -0.91
N ARG A 10 -9.91 -11.54 -0.32
CA ARG A 10 -10.78 -10.58 -1.04
C ARG A 10 -10.03 -9.33 -1.50
N MET A 11 -9.09 -8.83 -0.69
CA MET A 11 -8.25 -7.70 -1.08
C MET A 11 -7.35 -8.01 -2.28
N VAL A 12 -6.80 -9.24 -2.36
CA VAL A 12 -6.04 -9.69 -3.55
C VAL A 12 -6.92 -9.61 -4.79
N LEU A 13 -8.15 -10.09 -4.69
CA LEU A 13 -9.08 -10.07 -5.81
C LEU A 13 -9.49 -8.66 -6.22
N ALA A 14 -9.81 -7.81 -5.22
CA ALA A 14 -10.10 -6.41 -5.44
C ALA A 14 -8.91 -5.65 -6.05
N TYR A 15 -7.69 -6.04 -5.72
CA TYR A 15 -6.48 -5.46 -6.29
C TYR A 15 -6.23 -5.91 -7.75
N LEU A 16 -6.64 -7.12 -8.10
CA LEU A 16 -6.43 -7.70 -9.42
C LEU A 16 -7.58 -7.45 -10.42
N HIS A 17 -8.65 -6.76 -10.00
CA HIS A 17 -9.86 -6.59 -10.83
C HIS A 17 -9.61 -5.80 -12.12
N ASP A 18 -8.57 -4.97 -12.13
CA ASP A 18 -8.17 -4.17 -13.28
C ASP A 18 -6.71 -4.45 -13.67
N PRO A 19 -6.45 -4.77 -14.95
CA PRO A 19 -5.07 -4.98 -15.40
C PRO A 19 -4.32 -3.66 -15.58
N PRO A 20 -2.97 -3.65 -15.43
CA PRO A 20 -2.16 -2.43 -15.58
C PRO A 20 -2.31 -1.71 -16.92
N HIS A 21 -2.67 -2.43 -17.97
CA HIS A 21 -2.86 -1.89 -19.32
C HIS A 21 -4.34 -1.67 -19.73
N LYS A 22 -5.26 -1.71 -18.77
CA LYS A 22 -6.71 -1.53 -18.97
C LYS A 22 -7.04 -0.38 -19.93
N VAL A 23 -6.36 0.75 -19.79
CA VAL A 23 -6.65 1.96 -20.58
C VAL A 23 -6.36 1.80 -22.07
N LEU A 24 -5.53 0.83 -22.44
CA LEU A 24 -5.14 0.55 -23.83
C LEU A 24 -6.17 -0.32 -24.55
N ASP A 25 -6.91 -1.15 -23.81
CA ASP A 25 -7.98 -1.99 -24.35
C ASP A 25 -9.11 -2.12 -23.32
N LEU A 26 -10.06 -1.19 -23.40
CA LEU A 26 -11.21 -1.16 -22.50
C LEU A 26 -12.26 -2.24 -22.82
N ALA A 27 -12.23 -2.84 -24.02
CA ALA A 27 -13.19 -3.86 -24.41
C ALA A 27 -12.84 -5.23 -23.79
N GLU A 28 -11.57 -5.54 -23.69
CA GLU A 28 -11.07 -6.84 -23.24
C GLU A 28 -10.59 -6.84 -21.78
N HIS A 29 -10.69 -5.71 -21.05
CA HIS A 29 -10.08 -5.56 -19.73
C HIS A 29 -10.59 -6.57 -18.68
N GLU A 30 -11.86 -7.00 -18.78
CA GLU A 30 -12.40 -8.02 -17.86
C GLU A 30 -11.80 -9.39 -18.12
N GLU A 31 -11.59 -9.77 -19.38
CA GLU A 31 -10.95 -11.05 -19.73
C GLU A 31 -9.47 -11.03 -19.32
N PHE A 32 -8.78 -9.90 -19.48
CA PHE A 32 -7.42 -9.74 -18.99
C PHE A 32 -7.35 -9.87 -17.46
N ALA A 33 -8.27 -9.24 -16.71
CA ALA A 33 -8.34 -9.41 -15.26
C ALA A 33 -8.54 -10.88 -14.86
N LYS A 34 -9.45 -11.59 -15.53
CA LYS A 34 -9.67 -13.04 -15.33
C LYS A 34 -8.41 -13.85 -15.59
N SER A 35 -7.68 -13.54 -16.67
CA SER A 35 -6.46 -14.24 -17.02
C SER A 35 -5.35 -14.03 -15.97
N PHE A 36 -5.19 -12.80 -15.46
CA PHE A 36 -4.27 -12.50 -14.38
C PHE A 36 -4.63 -13.20 -13.08
N ILE A 37 -5.90 -13.18 -12.68
CA ILE A 37 -6.36 -13.88 -11.49
C ILE A 37 -6.07 -15.38 -11.62
N ARG A 38 -6.33 -15.99 -12.77
CA ARG A 38 -5.99 -17.41 -13.02
C ARG A 38 -4.50 -17.67 -12.86
N ALA A 39 -3.65 -16.82 -13.45
CA ALA A 39 -2.20 -16.97 -13.36
C ALA A 39 -1.69 -16.85 -11.92
N VAL A 40 -2.18 -15.87 -11.16
CA VAL A 40 -1.84 -15.66 -9.75
C VAL A 40 -2.38 -16.79 -8.87
N TRP A 41 -3.54 -17.37 -9.20
CA TRP A 41 -4.22 -18.38 -8.40
C TRP A 41 -3.54 -19.76 -8.43
N ILE A 42 -2.64 -20.00 -9.39
CA ILE A 42 -1.86 -21.24 -9.48
C ILE A 42 -0.92 -21.39 -8.27
N ASP A 43 -0.34 -20.27 -7.80
CA ASP A 43 0.64 -20.23 -6.71
C ASP A 43 0.03 -19.78 -5.36
N ARG A 44 -1.27 -19.96 -5.19
CA ARG A 44 -2.02 -19.57 -4.00
C ARG A 44 -1.58 -20.31 -2.75
N PRO A 45 -1.80 -19.75 -1.54
CA PRO A 45 -1.64 -20.48 -0.29
C PRO A 45 -2.51 -21.73 -0.25
N GLU A 46 -1.99 -22.83 0.31
CA GLU A 46 -2.72 -24.11 0.43
C GLU A 46 -4.08 -23.93 1.14
N GLY A 47 -5.08 -24.71 0.70
CA GLY A 47 -6.44 -24.70 1.28
C GLY A 47 -7.43 -23.70 0.65
N SER A 48 -7.12 -23.13 -0.50
CA SER A 48 -7.97 -22.15 -1.20
C SER A 48 -8.70 -22.72 -2.43
N GLU A 49 -9.07 -24.01 -2.41
CA GLU A 49 -9.56 -24.76 -3.60
C GLU A 49 -10.92 -24.31 -4.16
N ASP A 50 -11.74 -23.55 -3.43
CA ASP A 50 -13.17 -23.40 -3.69
C ASP A 50 -13.58 -22.13 -4.46
N LEU A 51 -12.65 -21.35 -5.04
CA LEU A 51 -13.02 -20.12 -5.76
C LEU A 51 -12.95 -20.31 -7.27
N ARG A 52 -14.10 -20.21 -7.90
CA ARG A 52 -14.19 -20.09 -9.35
C ARG A 52 -13.79 -18.68 -9.77
N VAL A 53 -12.97 -18.57 -10.78
CA VAL A 53 -12.49 -17.26 -11.30
C VAL A 53 -13.67 -16.40 -11.77
N GLU A 54 -14.72 -17.05 -12.28
CA GLU A 54 -15.97 -16.43 -12.71
C GLU A 54 -16.71 -15.73 -11.55
N GLU A 55 -16.57 -16.24 -10.32
CA GLU A 55 -17.14 -15.64 -9.10
C GLU A 55 -16.40 -14.37 -8.69
N LEU A 56 -15.20 -14.13 -9.22
CA LEU A 56 -14.30 -13.07 -8.80
C LEU A 56 -14.33 -11.84 -9.73
N THR A 57 -14.70 -12.02 -10.97
CA THR A 57 -14.48 -11.00 -12.01
C THR A 57 -15.71 -10.58 -12.79
N GLY A 58 -16.82 -11.20 -12.65
CA GLY A 58 -17.90 -10.90 -13.59
C GLY A 58 -19.30 -11.24 -13.16
N SER A 59 -19.49 -11.86 -12.02
CA SER A 59 -20.85 -12.00 -11.55
C SER A 59 -21.21 -10.80 -10.67
N ARG A 60 -22.34 -10.17 -10.97
CA ARG A 60 -23.04 -9.29 -10.05
C ARG A 60 -23.25 -9.95 -8.66
N GLU A 61 -22.98 -11.24 -8.53
CA GLU A 61 -23.09 -12.04 -7.31
C GLU A 61 -21.94 -11.84 -6.34
N LEU A 62 -20.73 -11.49 -6.81
CA LEU A 62 -19.62 -11.10 -5.91
C LEU A 62 -19.80 -9.72 -5.31
N TYR A 63 -20.44 -8.85 -6.06
CA TYR A 63 -20.78 -7.50 -5.65
C TYR A 63 -22.29 -7.28 -5.81
N PRO A 64 -23.15 -7.99 -5.05
CA PRO A 64 -24.60 -7.86 -5.16
C PRO A 64 -25.14 -6.55 -4.59
N TRP A 65 -24.33 -5.54 -4.46
CA TRP A 65 -24.67 -4.30 -3.80
C TRP A 65 -24.62 -3.08 -4.66
N GLU A 66 -25.28 -2.06 -4.16
CA GLU A 66 -25.40 -0.76 -4.79
C GLU A 66 -24.06 -0.05 -4.99
N THR A 67 -23.06 -0.34 -4.12
CA THR A 67 -21.72 0.24 -4.22
C THR A 67 -20.64 -0.83 -4.07
N THR A 68 -19.89 -1.08 -5.14
CA THR A 68 -18.72 -1.96 -5.11
C THR A 68 -17.46 -1.21 -4.62
N PRO A 69 -16.41 -1.88 -4.15
CA PRO A 69 -15.13 -1.25 -3.85
C PRO A 69 -14.54 -0.48 -5.04
N ASP A 70 -14.68 -0.99 -6.25
CA ASP A 70 -14.29 -0.32 -7.49
C ASP A 70 -15.08 1.00 -7.69
N HIS A 71 -16.40 1.00 -7.55
CA HIS A 71 -17.19 2.21 -7.65
C HIS A 71 -16.81 3.22 -6.55
N ALA A 72 -16.52 2.78 -5.34
CA ALA A 72 -16.09 3.65 -4.26
C ALA A 72 -14.71 4.25 -4.55
N ALA A 73 -13.77 3.45 -5.05
CA ALA A 73 -12.46 3.91 -5.48
C ALA A 73 -12.59 4.92 -6.62
N ALA A 74 -13.37 4.59 -7.66
CA ALA A 74 -13.61 5.47 -8.79
C ALA A 74 -14.29 6.80 -8.40
N ALA A 75 -15.09 6.80 -7.34
CA ALA A 75 -15.66 8.04 -6.80
C ALA A 75 -14.66 8.87 -6.01
N ALA A 76 -13.72 8.20 -5.31
CA ALA A 76 -12.71 8.86 -4.48
C ALA A 76 -11.55 9.43 -5.29
N ASP A 77 -11.17 8.78 -6.39
CA ASP A 77 -10.00 9.15 -7.20
C ASP A 77 -10.33 10.06 -8.39
N ARG A 78 -11.61 10.31 -8.68
CA ARG A 78 -12.04 11.19 -9.78
C ARG A 78 -12.36 12.59 -9.30
N VAL A 79 -11.89 13.59 -10.06
CA VAL A 79 -12.29 14.98 -9.88
C VAL A 79 -13.76 15.14 -10.26
N ILE A 80 -14.54 15.84 -9.43
CA ILE A 80 -15.93 16.19 -9.74
C ILE A 80 -15.96 17.20 -10.87
N PHE A 81 -16.32 16.75 -12.07
CA PHE A 81 -16.56 17.66 -13.21
C PHE A 81 -18.00 18.18 -13.22
N PRO A 82 -18.20 19.45 -13.62
CA PRO A 82 -19.54 19.96 -13.84
C PRO A 82 -20.30 19.11 -14.88
N ASN A 83 -21.56 18.79 -14.62
CA ASN A 83 -22.42 17.96 -15.48
C ASN A 83 -22.45 18.36 -16.97
N ARG A 84 -22.16 19.63 -17.29
CA ARG A 84 -22.02 20.12 -18.68
C ARG A 84 -20.94 19.40 -19.50
N PHE A 85 -19.98 18.75 -18.87
CA PHE A 85 -18.95 17.96 -19.54
C PHE A 85 -19.30 16.47 -19.60
N ALA A 86 -20.19 15.98 -18.74
CA ALA A 86 -20.62 14.57 -18.72
C ALA A 86 -21.42 14.15 -19.95
N GLY A 87 -22.13 15.10 -20.60
CA GLY A 87 -22.94 14.84 -21.80
C GLY A 87 -22.21 14.92 -23.13
N ALA A 88 -20.95 15.34 -23.14
CA ALA A 88 -20.22 15.60 -24.38
C ALA A 88 -19.62 14.35 -25.05
N GLY A 89 -19.81 13.13 -24.50
CA GLY A 89 -19.26 11.89 -25.07
C GLY A 89 -17.75 11.89 -25.26
N GLY A 90 -17.07 12.91 -24.73
CA GLY A 90 -15.66 13.16 -24.96
C GLY A 90 -14.79 12.51 -23.89
N CYS A 91 -14.06 11.49 -24.26
CA CYS A 91 -12.82 11.14 -23.60
C CYS A 91 -11.86 12.32 -23.70
N PHE A 92 -11.53 12.98 -22.59
CA PHE A 92 -10.58 14.10 -22.61
C PHE A 92 -9.17 13.64 -23.00
N ALA A 93 -8.85 12.39 -22.77
CA ALA A 93 -7.54 11.81 -23.06
C ALA A 93 -7.63 10.33 -23.42
N ALA A 94 -8.66 9.93 -24.20
CA ALA A 94 -8.69 8.57 -24.71
C ALA A 94 -7.33 8.27 -25.37
N PRO A 95 -6.64 7.21 -24.95
CA PRO A 95 -5.54 6.72 -25.72
C PRO A 95 -6.07 6.44 -27.12
N ASP A 96 -5.35 6.84 -28.15
CA ASP A 96 -5.58 6.26 -29.44
C ASP A 96 -5.14 4.81 -29.31
N SER A 97 -6.11 3.90 -29.13
CA SER A 97 -5.89 2.46 -28.90
C SER A 97 -5.04 1.83 -30.01
N HIS A 98 -4.95 2.48 -31.17
CA HIS A 98 -4.12 2.05 -32.28
C HIS A 98 -2.69 2.57 -32.24
N LYS A 99 -2.41 3.62 -31.44
CA LYS A 99 -1.11 4.27 -31.38
C LYS A 99 -0.51 4.37 -29.99
N GLY A 100 -1.23 3.98 -28.93
CA GLY A 100 -0.77 4.11 -27.56
C GLY A 100 -0.50 5.57 -27.14
N ILE A 101 -1.25 6.53 -27.68
CA ILE A 101 -1.05 7.96 -27.41
C ILE A 101 -1.95 8.36 -26.24
N VAL A 102 -1.34 8.89 -25.18
CA VAL A 102 -2.04 9.48 -24.04
C VAL A 102 -1.92 11.01 -24.12
N LYS A 103 -3.08 11.69 -23.97
CA LYS A 103 -3.15 13.16 -23.96
C LYS A 103 -3.06 13.69 -22.54
N HIS A 104 -2.37 14.81 -22.37
CA HIS A 104 -2.32 15.48 -21.08
C HIS A 104 -3.68 16.13 -20.76
N PRO A 105 -4.30 15.87 -19.57
CA PRO A 105 -5.66 16.32 -19.26
C PRO A 105 -5.81 17.84 -19.15
N LEU A 106 -4.72 18.54 -18.81
CA LEU A 106 -4.70 20.00 -18.58
C LEU A 106 -3.85 20.76 -19.60
N GLY A 107 -3.32 20.07 -20.61
CA GLY A 107 -2.41 20.66 -21.60
C GLY A 107 -2.64 20.12 -23.00
N ALA A 108 -2.02 20.74 -23.99
CA ALA A 108 -2.07 20.30 -25.39
C ALA A 108 -1.04 19.19 -25.72
N GLY A 109 -0.33 18.67 -24.72
CA GLY A 109 0.72 17.67 -24.92
C GLY A 109 0.16 16.27 -25.14
N GLU A 110 0.75 15.56 -26.09
CA GLU A 110 0.51 14.14 -26.34
C GLU A 110 1.81 13.37 -26.11
N ARG A 111 1.71 12.14 -25.61
CA ARG A 111 2.84 11.24 -25.42
C ARG A 111 2.46 9.83 -25.84
N GLU A 112 3.28 9.24 -26.68
CA GLU A 112 3.22 7.82 -26.95
C GLU A 112 3.76 7.07 -25.75
N VAL A 113 2.98 6.10 -25.22
CA VAL A 113 3.29 5.37 -24.00
C VAL A 113 3.53 3.91 -24.30
N LEU A 114 2.69 3.30 -25.14
CA LEU A 114 2.80 1.92 -25.61
C LEU A 114 2.19 1.80 -26.99
N CYS A 115 2.74 0.91 -27.84
CA CYS A 115 2.02 0.47 -29.02
C CYS A 115 1.15 -0.75 -28.71
N PRO A 116 0.05 -0.99 -29.44
CA PRO A 116 -0.85 -2.13 -29.21
C PRO A 116 -0.18 -3.51 -29.22
N ALA A 117 0.83 -3.70 -30.08
CA ALA A 117 1.61 -4.94 -30.11
C ALA A 117 2.41 -5.16 -28.80
N THR A 118 2.83 -4.07 -28.13
CA THR A 118 3.49 -4.14 -26.83
C THR A 118 2.52 -4.50 -25.72
N ALA A 119 1.25 -4.03 -25.78
CA ALA A 119 0.24 -4.38 -24.79
C ALA A 119 -0.07 -5.88 -24.76
N ALA A 120 -0.25 -6.50 -25.93
CA ALA A 120 -0.48 -7.94 -26.03
C ALA A 120 0.73 -8.77 -25.52
N ARG A 121 1.96 -8.30 -25.84
CA ARG A 121 3.18 -8.94 -25.36
C ARG A 121 3.35 -8.74 -23.84
N ALA A 122 3.00 -7.54 -23.33
CA ALA A 122 3.05 -7.26 -21.91
C ALA A 122 2.12 -8.16 -21.11
N GLU A 123 0.95 -8.53 -21.63
CA GLU A 123 0.05 -9.48 -21.00
C GLU A 123 0.70 -10.84 -20.82
N GLU A 124 1.26 -11.43 -21.90
CA GLU A 124 1.92 -12.73 -21.84
C GLU A 124 3.11 -12.73 -20.86
N GLU A 125 3.95 -11.70 -20.91
CA GLU A 125 5.10 -11.56 -20.04
C GLU A 125 4.68 -11.30 -18.57
N LEU A 126 3.62 -10.50 -18.33
CA LEU A 126 3.07 -10.27 -16.99
C LEU A 126 2.49 -11.55 -16.38
N GLN A 127 1.72 -12.34 -17.15
CA GLN A 127 1.23 -13.63 -16.68
C GLN A 127 2.37 -14.56 -16.28
N GLY A 128 3.45 -14.60 -17.07
CA GLY A 128 4.65 -15.37 -16.75
C GLY A 128 5.40 -14.88 -15.50
N SER A 129 5.31 -13.57 -15.18
CA SER A 129 6.03 -12.98 -14.05
C SER A 129 5.39 -13.28 -12.68
N PHE A 130 4.12 -13.66 -12.63
CA PHE A 130 3.41 -13.99 -11.41
C PHE A 130 3.68 -15.40 -10.88
N GLY A 131 4.22 -16.29 -11.72
CA GLY A 131 4.57 -17.65 -11.31
C GLY A 131 5.67 -17.66 -10.25
N GLY A 132 5.50 -18.47 -9.19
CA GLY A 132 6.52 -18.76 -8.21
C GLY A 132 6.46 -17.96 -6.90
N ILE A 133 5.35 -17.29 -6.57
CA ILE A 133 5.14 -16.73 -5.22
C ILE A 133 4.70 -17.86 -4.29
N LYS A 134 5.60 -18.30 -3.39
CA LYS A 134 5.26 -19.25 -2.34
C LYS A 134 4.99 -18.50 -1.05
N ALA A 135 3.74 -18.12 -0.82
CA ALA A 135 3.30 -17.51 0.42
C ALA A 135 2.56 -18.53 1.29
N GLU A 136 2.77 -18.48 2.60
CA GLU A 136 2.09 -19.35 3.57
C GLU A 136 0.69 -18.82 3.96
N SER A 137 0.40 -17.55 3.66
CA SER A 137 -0.85 -16.88 3.99
C SER A 137 -1.26 -15.88 2.91
N TRP A 138 -2.57 -15.55 2.86
CA TRP A 138 -3.09 -14.53 1.97
C TRP A 138 -2.55 -13.14 2.29
N ARG A 139 -2.24 -12.88 3.57
CA ARG A 139 -1.56 -11.64 3.97
C ARG A 139 -0.19 -11.53 3.31
N GLU A 140 0.66 -12.56 3.44
CA GLU A 140 1.99 -12.56 2.83
C GLU A 140 1.90 -12.43 1.32
N PHE A 141 0.97 -13.17 0.71
CA PHE A 141 0.71 -13.11 -0.72
C PHE A 141 0.34 -11.70 -1.17
N PHE A 142 -0.59 -11.02 -0.45
CA PHE A 142 -0.99 -9.66 -0.79
C PHE A 142 0.16 -8.66 -0.66
N PHE A 143 0.95 -8.71 0.41
CA PHE A 143 2.10 -7.83 0.59
C PHE A 143 3.12 -7.95 -0.55
N LEU A 144 3.39 -9.17 -0.97
CA LEU A 144 4.31 -9.43 -2.06
C LEU A 144 3.78 -8.99 -3.41
N LEU A 145 2.54 -9.35 -3.73
CA LEU A 145 1.86 -8.94 -4.95
C LEU A 145 1.83 -7.41 -5.03
N TRP A 146 1.34 -6.74 -4.00
CA TRP A 146 1.26 -5.29 -3.92
C TRP A 146 2.62 -4.62 -4.09
N ARG A 147 3.67 -5.16 -3.46
CA ARG A 147 5.02 -4.57 -3.53
C ARG A 147 5.68 -4.77 -4.88
N ARG A 148 5.42 -5.87 -5.54
CA ARG A 148 6.15 -6.30 -6.74
C ARG A 148 5.49 -5.92 -8.05
N TRP A 149 4.19 -6.02 -8.15
CA TRP A 149 3.51 -6.01 -9.44
C TRP A 149 3.82 -4.78 -10.29
N ARG A 150 3.88 -3.61 -9.66
CA ARG A 150 4.24 -2.38 -10.36
C ARG A 150 5.68 -2.42 -10.91
N GLU A 151 6.62 -2.89 -10.14
CA GLU A 151 8.03 -2.98 -10.55
C GLU A 151 8.24 -4.03 -11.64
N GLU A 152 7.57 -5.16 -11.56
CA GLU A 152 7.60 -6.19 -12.62
C GLU A 152 6.98 -5.65 -13.90
N SER A 153 5.86 -4.95 -13.80
CA SER A 153 5.24 -4.27 -14.95
C SER A 153 6.18 -3.23 -15.57
N ALA A 154 6.83 -2.42 -14.74
CA ALA A 154 7.82 -1.44 -15.19
C ALA A 154 9.07 -2.06 -15.83
N ALA A 155 9.43 -3.27 -15.45
CA ALA A 155 10.55 -4.01 -16.04
C ALA A 155 10.23 -4.53 -17.45
N ILE A 156 8.95 -4.75 -17.75
CA ILE A 156 8.48 -5.10 -19.09
C ILE A 156 8.44 -3.85 -19.97
N ASP A 157 7.72 -2.82 -19.50
CA ASP A 157 7.67 -1.50 -20.11
C ASP A 157 7.49 -0.43 -19.02
N PRO A 158 8.37 0.59 -18.92
CA PRO A 158 8.26 1.64 -17.92
C PRO A 158 6.92 2.40 -17.96
N ALA A 159 6.24 2.44 -19.10
CA ALA A 159 4.93 3.08 -19.23
C ALA A 159 3.87 2.39 -18.36
N LEU A 160 3.93 1.06 -18.19
CA LEU A 160 2.99 0.30 -17.37
C LEU A 160 2.99 0.75 -15.89
N ALA A 161 4.07 1.36 -15.42
CA ALA A 161 4.14 1.90 -14.05
C ALA A 161 3.34 3.20 -13.86
N VAL A 162 2.92 3.85 -14.94
CA VAL A 162 2.31 5.21 -14.91
C VAL A 162 1.05 5.35 -15.76
N LEU A 163 0.57 4.27 -16.38
CA LEU A 163 -0.67 4.33 -17.14
C LEU A 163 -1.83 4.81 -16.26
N PRO A 164 -2.74 5.64 -16.81
CA PRO A 164 -3.88 6.14 -16.07
C PRO A 164 -4.93 5.05 -15.83
N ALA A 165 -5.69 5.19 -14.75
CA ALA A 165 -6.81 4.31 -14.43
C ALA A 165 -8.04 4.58 -15.31
N ASP A 166 -8.25 5.84 -15.70
CA ASP A 166 -9.40 6.27 -16.50
C ASP A 166 -8.92 7.03 -17.74
N SER A 167 -9.43 6.64 -18.90
CA SER A 167 -9.14 7.32 -20.16
C SER A 167 -9.84 8.68 -20.27
N ARG A 168 -10.92 8.91 -19.51
CA ARG A 168 -11.68 10.16 -19.52
C ARG A 168 -10.96 11.24 -18.71
N ILE A 169 -10.32 10.85 -17.60
CA ILE A 169 -9.64 11.74 -16.67
C ILE A 169 -8.35 11.06 -16.21
N PRO A 170 -7.27 11.16 -16.99
CA PRO A 170 -6.02 10.44 -16.70
C PRO A 170 -5.13 11.20 -15.69
N ASP A 171 -5.70 11.61 -14.55
CA ASP A 171 -5.02 12.39 -13.51
C ASP A 171 -4.39 11.52 -12.42
N HIS A 172 -4.71 10.22 -12.39
CA HIS A 172 -4.16 9.24 -11.47
C HIS A 172 -3.80 7.92 -12.17
N SER A 173 -2.87 7.18 -11.59
CA SER A 173 -2.44 5.91 -12.16
C SER A 173 -3.36 4.77 -11.82
N ILE A 174 -3.39 3.73 -12.66
CA ILE A 174 -4.10 2.48 -12.41
C ILE A 174 -3.69 1.86 -11.05
N TRP A 175 -2.45 2.00 -10.65
CA TRP A 175 -1.93 1.49 -9.37
C TRP A 175 -2.58 2.14 -8.16
N LEU A 176 -2.86 3.45 -8.24
CA LEU A 176 -3.58 4.15 -7.18
C LEU A 176 -5.03 3.68 -7.08
N HIS A 177 -5.69 3.50 -8.22
CA HIS A 177 -7.05 2.98 -8.29
C HIS A 177 -7.15 1.57 -7.68
N MET A 178 -6.25 0.67 -8.05
CA MET A 178 -6.18 -0.68 -7.49
C MET A 178 -5.89 -0.67 -5.99
N ASP A 179 -5.00 0.20 -5.52
CA ASP A 179 -4.72 0.39 -4.09
C ASP A 179 -6.00 0.82 -3.34
N LEU A 180 -6.73 1.81 -3.85
CA LEU A 180 -7.98 2.28 -3.26
C LEU A 180 -9.07 1.20 -3.29
N THR A 181 -9.21 0.47 -4.38
CA THR A 181 -10.19 -0.62 -4.47
C THR A 181 -9.93 -1.69 -3.42
N ALA A 182 -8.68 -2.11 -3.24
CA ALA A 182 -8.31 -3.06 -2.19
C ALA A 182 -8.52 -2.47 -0.78
N ALA A 183 -8.26 -1.18 -0.58
CA ALA A 183 -8.49 -0.50 0.69
C ALA A 183 -9.99 -0.40 1.04
N PHE A 184 -10.84 -0.09 0.08
CA PHE A 184 -12.30 -0.11 0.29
C PHE A 184 -12.82 -1.53 0.55
N GLU A 185 -12.25 -2.56 -0.10
CA GLU A 185 -12.61 -3.95 0.22
C GLU A 185 -12.26 -4.31 1.67
N ALA A 186 -11.13 -3.83 2.20
CA ALA A 186 -10.78 -4.00 3.61
C ALA A 186 -11.78 -3.32 4.57
N CYS A 187 -12.52 -2.32 4.11
CA CYS A 187 -13.55 -1.60 4.89
C CYS A 187 -14.93 -2.27 4.86
N ARG A 188 -15.02 -3.49 4.36
CA ARG A 188 -16.28 -4.23 4.29
C ARG A 188 -16.75 -4.69 5.67
N ALA A 189 -17.95 -4.32 6.05
CA ALA A 189 -18.52 -4.62 7.36
C ALA A 189 -18.81 -6.12 7.53
N GLY A 190 -18.13 -6.76 8.48
CA GLY A 190 -18.42 -8.12 8.93
C GLY A 190 -18.44 -9.22 7.86
N GLY A 191 -17.83 -8.98 6.69
CA GLY A 191 -17.93 -9.88 5.53
C GLY A 191 -19.23 -9.72 4.74
N GLY A 192 -20.07 -8.74 5.13
CA GLY A 192 -21.32 -8.41 4.43
C GLY A 192 -21.09 -7.50 3.21
N SER A 193 -22.18 -6.92 2.73
CA SER A 193 -22.24 -6.13 1.50
C SER A 193 -21.83 -4.69 1.66
N ARG A 194 -21.98 -4.17 2.86
CA ARG A 194 -21.83 -2.74 3.13
C ARG A 194 -20.38 -2.34 3.34
N LEU A 195 -19.96 -1.26 2.70
CA LEU A 195 -18.69 -0.61 2.97
C LEU A 195 -18.89 0.42 4.10
N GLU A 196 -18.05 0.34 5.12
CA GLU A 196 -18.04 1.27 6.26
C GLU A 196 -16.62 1.84 6.45
N PRO A 197 -16.18 2.71 5.54
CA PRO A 197 -14.85 3.31 5.63
C PRO A 197 -14.80 4.44 6.65
N ALA A 198 -13.59 4.66 7.17
CA ALA A 198 -13.22 5.83 7.96
C ALA A 198 -11.80 6.27 7.57
N PHE A 199 -11.51 7.55 7.71
CA PHE A 199 -10.13 8.00 7.74
C PHE A 199 -9.55 7.80 9.14
N LEU A 200 -8.29 7.37 9.19
CA LEU A 200 -7.43 7.39 10.37
C LEU A 200 -6.24 8.31 10.07
N LEU A 201 -6.18 9.45 10.74
CA LEU A 201 -5.02 10.31 10.77
C LEU A 201 -4.23 10.02 12.04
N PHE A 202 -2.95 9.69 11.88
CA PHE A 202 -2.02 9.44 12.98
C PHE A 202 -0.82 10.39 12.86
N GLN A 203 -0.37 10.95 13.99
CA GLN A 203 0.77 11.85 14.04
C GLN A 203 1.64 11.57 15.26
N LEU A 204 2.95 11.52 15.03
CA LEU A 204 3.99 11.39 16.05
C LEU A 204 4.74 12.71 16.21
N GLY A 205 4.87 13.19 17.42
CA GLY A 205 5.66 14.36 17.82
C GLY A 205 6.45 14.08 19.10
N PRO A 206 7.18 15.08 19.60
CA PRO A 206 7.49 16.35 18.96
C PRO A 206 8.55 16.19 17.86
N VAL A 207 8.46 16.91 16.75
CA VAL A 207 9.46 16.83 15.68
C VAL A 207 10.46 17.97 15.77
N GLN A 208 9.96 19.21 15.82
CA GLN A 208 10.82 20.40 15.74
C GLN A 208 11.75 20.51 16.95
N GLU A 209 11.19 20.39 18.17
CA GLU A 209 11.98 20.47 19.39
C GLU A 209 12.98 19.32 19.51
N PHE A 210 12.57 18.10 19.08
CA PHE A 210 13.44 16.94 19.12
C PHE A 210 14.62 17.08 18.15
N ILE A 211 14.37 17.53 16.93
CA ILE A 211 15.41 17.74 15.92
C ILE A 211 16.29 18.95 16.27
N ALA A 212 15.70 20.04 16.81
CA ALA A 212 16.43 21.23 17.24
C ALA A 212 17.41 20.97 18.40
N ALA A 213 17.19 19.92 19.18
CA ALA A 213 18.12 19.48 20.23
C ALA A 213 19.40 18.80 19.70
N ALA A 214 19.49 18.58 18.40
CA ALA A 214 20.65 17.95 17.78
C ALA A 214 21.92 18.84 17.92
N ARG A 215 23.04 18.24 18.32
CA ARG A 215 24.32 18.91 18.52
C ARG A 215 25.27 18.74 17.34
N SER A 216 24.92 17.84 16.43
CA SER A 216 25.70 17.54 15.24
C SER A 216 24.79 17.08 14.11
N THR A 217 25.29 17.08 12.86
CA THR A 217 24.58 16.56 11.70
C THR A 217 24.23 15.07 11.88
N ARG A 218 25.07 14.31 12.58
CA ARG A 218 24.80 12.89 12.90
C ARG A 218 23.62 12.75 13.85
N ASP A 219 23.54 13.59 14.89
CA ASP A 219 22.39 13.60 15.82
C ASP A 219 21.09 13.97 15.10
N LEU A 220 21.18 14.99 14.22
CA LEU A 220 20.06 15.42 13.38
C LEU A 220 19.54 14.28 12.51
N TRP A 221 20.44 13.59 11.80
CA TRP A 221 20.07 12.46 10.97
C TRP A 221 19.48 11.31 11.79
N SER A 222 20.12 10.95 12.91
CA SER A 222 19.65 9.88 13.80
C SER A 222 18.27 10.18 14.38
N GLY A 223 18.01 11.45 14.74
CA GLY A 223 16.70 11.90 15.23
C GLY A 223 15.62 11.79 14.17
N SER A 224 15.91 12.25 12.95
CA SER A 224 14.99 12.12 11.81
C SER A 224 14.71 10.66 11.47
N TYR A 225 15.75 9.82 11.48
CA TYR A 225 15.61 8.40 11.23
C TYR A 225 14.76 7.70 12.31
N LEU A 226 14.98 8.03 13.58
CA LEU A 226 14.21 7.47 14.70
C LEU A 226 12.71 7.79 14.56
N ILE A 227 12.34 9.03 14.27
CA ILE A 227 10.94 9.43 14.07
C ILE A 227 10.34 8.67 12.88
N SER A 228 11.07 8.62 11.76
CA SER A 228 10.64 7.91 10.56
C SER A 228 10.47 6.40 10.81
N TRP A 229 11.39 5.78 11.55
CA TRP A 229 11.32 4.38 11.95
C TRP A 229 10.12 4.09 12.85
N LEU A 230 9.90 4.90 13.88
CA LEU A 230 8.78 4.75 14.80
C LEU A 230 7.43 4.91 14.09
N THR A 231 7.33 5.87 13.16
CA THR A 231 6.14 6.02 12.31
C THR A 231 5.97 4.81 11.38
N GLY A 232 7.07 4.26 10.86
CA GLY A 232 7.05 3.01 10.09
C GLY A 232 6.49 1.82 10.91
N CYS A 233 6.86 1.72 12.18
CA CYS A 233 6.31 0.70 13.09
C CYS A 233 4.80 0.91 13.36
N ALA A 234 4.34 2.16 13.48
CA ALA A 234 2.92 2.48 13.59
C ALA A 234 2.16 2.06 12.34
N ILE A 235 2.68 2.41 11.16
CA ILE A 235 2.13 2.01 9.85
C ILE A 235 2.08 0.48 9.74
N LYS A 236 3.16 -0.22 10.12
CA LYS A 236 3.18 -1.70 10.11
C LYS A 236 2.05 -2.28 10.95
N ALA A 237 1.81 -1.75 12.15
CA ALA A 237 0.75 -2.25 13.02
C ALA A 237 -0.66 -2.12 12.40
N VAL A 238 -0.88 -1.12 11.56
CA VAL A 238 -2.13 -0.94 10.80
C VAL A 238 -2.13 -1.86 9.57
N THR A 239 -1.07 -1.83 8.78
CA THR A 239 -1.02 -2.59 7.51
C THR A 239 -0.98 -4.10 7.72
N ASP A 240 -0.44 -4.57 8.83
CA ASP A 240 -0.51 -5.99 9.21
C ASP A 240 -1.96 -6.47 9.32
N GLU A 241 -2.90 -5.60 9.67
CA GLU A 241 -4.31 -5.95 9.86
C GLU A 241 -5.18 -5.74 8.61
N ILE A 242 -4.87 -4.72 7.80
CA ILE A 242 -5.73 -4.28 6.69
C ILE A 242 -4.98 -4.02 5.38
N GLY A 243 -3.73 -4.44 5.29
CA GLY A 243 -2.92 -4.35 4.07
C GLY A 243 -2.27 -2.98 3.81
N PRO A 244 -1.19 -2.96 3.02
CA PRO A 244 -0.42 -1.73 2.74
C PRO A 244 -1.16 -0.75 1.82
N SER A 245 -2.09 -1.20 1.00
CA SER A 245 -2.94 -0.38 0.13
C SER A 245 -3.84 0.59 0.91
N SER A 246 -4.11 0.29 2.19
CA SER A 246 -4.96 1.12 3.04
C SER A 246 -4.32 2.45 3.45
N VAL A 247 -3.00 2.61 3.32
CA VAL A 247 -2.31 3.86 3.66
C VAL A 247 -2.28 4.77 2.43
N ILE A 248 -3.05 5.87 2.50
CA ILE A 248 -3.17 6.87 1.43
C ILE A 248 -1.95 7.80 1.42
N PHE A 249 -1.46 8.17 2.59
CA PHE A 249 -0.29 9.02 2.76
C PHE A 249 0.57 8.56 3.94
N PRO A 250 1.89 8.44 3.76
CA PRO A 250 2.64 8.55 2.50
C PRO A 250 2.40 7.35 1.58
N ALA A 251 2.75 7.49 0.29
CA ALA A 251 2.80 6.34 -0.61
C ALA A 251 3.91 5.39 -0.15
N LEU A 252 3.54 4.18 0.30
CA LEU A 252 4.47 3.26 0.97
C LEU A 252 5.36 2.47 0.01
N ARG A 253 4.92 2.28 -1.23
CA ARG A 253 5.62 1.43 -2.21
C ARG A 253 6.99 1.99 -2.54
N GLY A 254 8.03 1.20 -2.26
CA GLY A 254 9.42 1.58 -2.49
C GLY A 254 10.08 2.41 -1.36
N LEU A 255 9.40 2.63 -0.23
CA LEU A 255 10.02 3.26 0.93
C LEU A 255 10.87 2.25 1.71
N GLY A 256 12.18 2.47 1.79
CA GLY A 256 13.11 1.55 2.44
C GLY A 256 12.78 1.24 3.90
N ILE A 257 12.30 2.21 4.67
CA ILE A 257 11.86 1.99 6.07
C ILE A 257 10.63 1.09 6.12
N PHE A 258 9.65 1.27 5.21
CA PHE A 258 8.48 0.39 5.17
C PHE A 258 8.88 -1.04 4.82
N ASP A 259 9.76 -1.22 3.87
CA ASP A 259 10.29 -2.53 3.52
C ASP A 259 11.09 -3.11 4.71
N ALA A 260 11.88 -2.31 5.43
CA ALA A 260 12.67 -2.76 6.58
C ALA A 260 11.81 -3.24 7.77
N VAL A 261 10.73 -2.54 8.10
CA VAL A 261 9.82 -2.97 9.18
C VAL A 261 9.00 -4.22 8.80
N ASN A 262 8.88 -4.51 7.50
CA ASN A 262 8.22 -5.71 6.96
C ASN A 262 9.21 -6.77 6.44
N ARG A 263 10.48 -6.66 6.79
CA ARG A 263 11.56 -7.53 6.32
C ARG A 263 11.21 -9.02 6.47
N GLU A 264 10.59 -9.41 7.55
CA GLU A 264 10.18 -10.79 7.82
C GLU A 264 9.30 -11.41 6.72
N VAL A 265 8.40 -10.61 6.12
CA VAL A 265 7.54 -11.04 5.01
C VAL A 265 8.37 -11.17 3.73
N PHE A 266 9.22 -10.19 3.46
CA PHE A 266 10.00 -10.12 2.22
C PHE A 266 11.20 -11.07 2.17
N GLU A 267 11.66 -11.57 3.32
CA GLU A 267 12.71 -12.59 3.41
C GLU A 267 12.19 -14.03 3.33
N LYS A 268 10.94 -14.27 3.78
CA LYS A 268 10.38 -15.61 3.82
C LYS A 268 9.97 -16.14 2.46
N VAL A 269 9.48 -15.26 1.58
CA VAL A 269 8.85 -15.68 0.36
C VAL A 269 9.87 -15.87 -0.73
N GLU A 270 10.01 -17.11 -1.14
CA GLU A 270 10.83 -17.49 -2.28
C GLU A 270 10.17 -17.07 -3.59
N TYR A 271 10.97 -16.58 -4.47
CA TYR A 271 10.62 -16.06 -5.75
C TYR A 271 11.46 -16.68 -6.85
N LYS A 272 10.86 -17.19 -7.92
CA LYS A 272 11.62 -17.68 -9.08
C LYS A 272 12.44 -16.54 -9.69
N GLY A 273 13.74 -16.51 -9.43
CA GLY A 273 14.66 -15.56 -10.04
C GLY A 273 14.88 -15.85 -11.52
N LYS A 274 15.43 -14.89 -12.27
CA LYS A 274 15.76 -15.01 -13.71
C LYS A 274 16.68 -16.20 -14.05
N ASN A 275 17.31 -16.83 -13.06
CA ASN A 275 18.30 -17.92 -13.22
C ASN A 275 17.87 -19.22 -12.51
N ASP A 276 16.58 -19.50 -12.35
CA ASP A 276 16.04 -20.68 -11.66
C ASP A 276 16.54 -20.88 -10.20
N ARG A 277 17.21 -19.88 -9.61
CA ARG A 277 17.59 -19.89 -8.20
C ARG A 277 16.49 -19.23 -7.40
N PRO A 278 16.04 -19.84 -6.29
CA PRO A 278 15.10 -19.18 -5.41
C PRO A 278 15.80 -17.97 -4.77
N ASP A 279 15.22 -16.79 -5.00
CA ASP A 279 15.64 -15.54 -4.40
C ASP A 279 14.48 -14.99 -3.58
N THR A 280 14.76 -14.37 -2.44
CA THR A 280 13.71 -13.65 -1.71
C THR A 280 13.52 -12.26 -2.31
N LEU A 281 12.33 -11.67 -2.11
CA LEU A 281 12.11 -10.28 -2.52
C LEU A 281 13.12 -9.34 -1.85
N TRP A 282 13.46 -9.61 -0.58
CA TRP A 282 14.48 -8.83 0.16
C TRP A 282 15.84 -8.84 -0.53
N GLN A 283 16.31 -10.02 -0.95
CA GLN A 283 17.60 -10.15 -1.65
C GLN A 283 17.60 -9.39 -2.98
N ARG A 284 16.49 -9.41 -3.70
CA ARG A 284 16.37 -8.66 -4.97
C ARG A 284 16.38 -7.14 -4.78
N LEU A 285 15.72 -6.66 -3.73
CA LEU A 285 15.62 -5.22 -3.45
C LEU A 285 16.88 -4.66 -2.80
N TYR A 286 17.52 -5.44 -1.90
CA TYR A 286 18.55 -4.95 -0.98
C TYR A 286 19.80 -5.82 -0.94
N GLY A 287 19.97 -6.75 -1.86
CA GLY A 287 21.11 -7.67 -1.92
C GLY A 287 22.43 -7.03 -2.33
N THR A 288 22.46 -5.75 -2.69
CA THR A 288 23.69 -5.00 -2.99
C THR A 288 23.90 -3.91 -1.94
N ASP A 289 25.18 -3.57 -1.65
CA ASP A 289 25.53 -2.51 -0.70
C ASP A 289 24.90 -1.15 -1.09
N GLU A 290 24.81 -0.85 -2.36
CA GLU A 290 24.21 0.41 -2.85
C GLU A 290 22.70 0.44 -2.61
N ALA A 291 21.99 -0.62 -2.95
CA ALA A 291 20.55 -0.73 -2.71
C ALA A 291 20.23 -0.71 -1.20
N ALA A 292 21.05 -1.37 -0.38
CA ALA A 292 20.88 -1.40 1.07
C ALA A 292 21.03 -0.02 1.73
N LYS A 293 21.73 0.94 1.12
CA LYS A 293 21.84 2.32 1.63
C LYS A 293 20.48 3.01 1.71
N SER A 294 19.54 2.67 0.82
CA SER A 294 18.19 3.26 0.83
C SER A 294 17.41 2.95 2.11
N LEU A 295 17.74 1.86 2.81
CA LEU A 295 17.13 1.48 4.09
C LEU A 295 17.43 2.50 5.21
N PHE A 296 18.51 3.27 5.07
CA PHE A 296 18.94 4.25 6.06
C PHE A 296 18.41 5.68 5.79
N HIS A 297 17.58 5.88 4.77
CA HIS A 297 16.98 7.17 4.53
C HIS A 297 15.70 7.36 5.34
N PRO A 298 15.52 8.50 6.05
CA PRO A 298 14.30 8.80 6.81
C PRO A 298 13.16 9.19 5.87
N THR A 299 12.59 8.24 5.17
CA THR A 299 11.61 8.47 4.08
C THR A 299 10.16 8.52 4.53
N ILE A 300 9.84 8.05 5.75
CA ILE A 300 8.48 8.09 6.28
C ILE A 300 8.31 9.38 7.10
N PRO A 301 7.32 10.23 6.80
CA PRO A 301 7.03 11.42 7.58
C PRO A 301 6.48 11.04 8.97
N ASN A 302 6.42 12.01 9.89
CA ASN A 302 5.92 11.81 11.23
C ASN A 302 4.40 11.63 11.33
N ARG A 303 3.70 11.50 10.23
CA ARG A 303 2.24 11.33 10.16
C ARG A 303 1.86 10.45 8.96
N PHE A 304 0.73 9.77 9.10
CA PHE A 304 0.12 9.06 7.99
C PHE A 304 -1.41 9.20 8.01
N LEU A 305 -2.01 9.03 6.83
CA LEU A 305 -3.44 8.94 6.62
C LEU A 305 -3.76 7.57 6.04
N ALA A 306 -4.70 6.86 6.66
CA ALA A 306 -5.15 5.56 6.19
C ALA A 306 -6.67 5.51 6.03
N LEU A 307 -7.14 4.70 5.09
CA LEU A 307 -8.53 4.29 4.95
C LEU A 307 -8.71 2.99 5.72
N VAL A 308 -9.60 2.99 6.70
CA VAL A 308 -9.77 1.89 7.64
C VAL A 308 -11.25 1.53 7.83
N PRO A 309 -11.60 0.30 8.25
CA PRO A 309 -12.96 -0.02 8.67
C PRO A 309 -13.38 0.87 9.85
N ALA A 310 -14.51 1.56 9.76
CA ALA A 310 -14.98 2.49 10.79
C ALA A 310 -15.11 1.79 12.16
N SER A 311 -15.60 0.55 12.18
CA SER A 311 -15.75 -0.26 13.40
C SER A 311 -14.43 -0.62 14.08
N ARG A 312 -13.30 -0.54 13.37
CA ARG A 312 -11.96 -0.86 13.87
C ARG A 312 -11.02 0.33 13.96
N ALA A 313 -11.47 1.51 13.56
CA ALA A 313 -10.60 2.68 13.42
C ALA A 313 -9.84 3.03 14.71
N GLU A 314 -10.53 3.09 15.86
CA GLU A 314 -9.90 3.34 17.15
C GLU A 314 -8.98 2.19 17.60
N GLU A 315 -9.36 0.95 17.36
CA GLU A 315 -8.52 -0.21 17.67
C GLU A 315 -7.20 -0.12 16.93
N LEU A 316 -7.24 0.16 15.62
CA LEU A 316 -6.07 0.29 14.76
C LEU A 316 -5.19 1.47 15.18
N ALA A 317 -5.80 2.60 15.55
CA ALA A 317 -5.08 3.77 16.09
C ALA A 317 -4.31 3.43 17.39
N ARG A 318 -4.96 2.73 18.32
CA ARG A 318 -4.34 2.30 19.58
C ARG A 318 -3.23 1.26 19.34
N ARG A 319 -3.39 0.35 18.39
CA ARG A 319 -2.32 -0.59 17.98
C ARG A 319 -1.11 0.15 17.42
N ALA A 320 -1.33 1.15 16.58
CA ALA A 320 -0.27 2.00 16.04
C ALA A 320 0.49 2.74 17.16
N GLU A 321 -0.23 3.33 18.13
CA GLU A 321 0.37 3.97 19.30
C GLU A 321 1.18 2.98 20.15
N GLN A 322 0.63 1.81 20.43
CA GLN A 322 1.33 0.77 21.20
C GLN A 322 2.60 0.30 20.49
N ALA A 323 2.58 0.17 19.16
CA ALA A 323 3.75 -0.21 18.37
C ALA A 323 4.88 0.82 18.51
N VAL A 324 4.56 2.13 18.45
CA VAL A 324 5.54 3.19 18.68
C VAL A 324 6.15 3.10 20.09
N ARG A 325 5.32 3.00 21.13
CA ARG A 325 5.77 2.96 22.52
C ARG A 325 6.63 1.72 22.79
N LYS A 326 6.21 0.56 22.30
CA LYS A 326 6.95 -0.71 22.43
C LYS A 326 8.32 -0.63 21.76
N GLU A 327 8.36 -0.10 20.55
CA GLU A 327 9.63 -0.02 19.79
C GLU A 327 10.57 1.03 20.39
N LEU A 328 10.06 2.19 20.78
CA LEU A 328 10.86 3.21 21.46
C LEU A 328 11.46 2.67 22.77
N LYS A 329 10.67 1.92 23.54
CA LYS A 329 11.17 1.27 24.75
C LYS A 329 12.27 0.26 24.41
N ARG A 330 12.09 -0.58 23.40
CA ARG A 330 13.09 -1.56 22.95
C ARG A 330 14.42 -0.90 22.58
N ILE A 331 14.35 0.19 21.79
CA ILE A 331 15.52 0.99 21.41
C ILE A 331 16.15 1.62 22.64
N GLY A 332 15.36 2.22 23.50
CA GLY A 332 15.83 2.86 24.74
C GLY A 332 16.51 1.88 25.69
N ASP A 333 15.97 0.67 25.86
CA ASP A 333 16.58 -0.38 26.68
C ASP A 333 17.93 -0.83 26.12
N HIS A 334 18.05 -0.92 24.81
CA HIS A 334 19.32 -1.22 24.15
C HIS A 334 20.34 -0.09 24.38
N CYS A 335 19.95 1.16 24.11
CA CYS A 335 20.82 2.32 24.33
C CYS A 335 21.28 2.45 25.80
N PHE A 336 20.39 2.16 26.75
CA PHE A 336 20.75 2.20 28.18
C PHE A 336 21.83 1.15 28.52
N ARG A 337 21.71 -0.04 28.02
CA ARG A 337 22.75 -1.10 28.21
C ARG A 337 24.08 -0.68 27.60
N GLU A 338 24.07 -0.19 26.36
CA GLU A 338 25.30 0.25 25.69
C GLU A 338 25.94 1.44 26.41
N LEU A 339 25.14 2.36 26.96
CA LEU A 339 25.64 3.45 27.77
C LEU A 339 26.35 2.95 29.04
N GLY A 340 25.81 1.92 29.71
CA GLY A 340 26.43 1.26 30.85
C GLY A 340 27.78 0.62 30.47
N ASN A 341 27.82 -0.09 29.33
CA ASN A 341 29.06 -0.71 28.81
C ASN A 341 30.11 0.36 28.53
N LEU A 342 29.76 1.45 27.89
CA LEU A 342 30.70 2.53 27.56
C LEU A 342 31.18 3.29 28.81
N ALA A 343 30.29 3.52 29.77
CA ALA A 343 30.62 4.24 31.02
C ALA A 343 31.52 3.42 31.94
N LYS A 344 31.62 2.11 31.73
CA LYS A 344 32.40 1.16 32.58
C LYS A 344 32.08 1.30 34.07
N ARG A 345 30.84 1.64 34.40
CA ARG A 345 30.36 1.82 35.78
C ARG A 345 28.89 1.47 35.87
N ASP A 346 28.44 1.20 37.10
CA ASP A 346 27.01 1.01 37.35
C ASP A 346 26.23 2.33 37.13
N ILE A 347 25.24 2.28 36.26
CA ILE A 347 24.31 3.38 35.93
C ILE A 347 22.87 3.04 36.30
N SER A 348 22.63 1.99 37.09
CA SER A 348 21.29 1.51 37.45
C SER A 348 20.44 2.60 38.11
N SER A 349 21.06 3.48 38.88
CA SER A 349 20.39 4.64 39.52
C SER A 349 19.79 5.65 38.52
N TRP A 350 20.21 5.61 37.25
CA TRP A 350 19.65 6.49 36.20
C TRP A 350 18.42 5.91 35.56
N ARG A 351 18.15 4.61 35.74
CA ARG A 351 17.08 3.88 35.09
C ARG A 351 15.68 4.51 35.24
N PRO A 352 15.22 4.93 36.45
CA PRO A 352 13.91 5.52 36.62
C PRO A 352 13.70 6.81 35.81
N ARG A 353 14.74 7.68 35.76
CA ARG A 353 14.71 8.91 34.96
C ARG A 353 14.70 8.61 33.46
N TRP A 354 15.50 7.61 33.03
CA TRP A 354 15.57 7.18 31.64
C TRP A 354 14.21 6.68 31.15
N GLU A 355 13.59 5.78 31.90
CA GLU A 355 12.27 5.22 31.57
C GLU A 355 11.18 6.31 31.49
N LYS A 356 11.18 7.23 32.45
CA LYS A 356 10.26 8.36 32.45
C LYS A 356 10.43 9.26 31.23
N GLN A 357 11.65 9.47 30.75
CA GLN A 357 11.91 10.26 29.55
C GLN A 357 11.39 9.52 28.30
N LEU A 358 11.60 8.20 28.19
CA LEU A 358 11.08 7.41 27.09
C LEU A 358 9.54 7.39 27.06
N GLU A 359 8.89 7.37 28.23
CA GLU A 359 7.44 7.41 28.34
C GLU A 359 6.86 8.75 27.89
N LEU A 360 7.50 9.87 28.27
CA LEU A 360 7.02 11.22 28.02
C LEU A 360 7.39 11.76 26.63
N MET A 361 8.45 11.23 26.01
CA MET A 361 8.97 11.74 24.73
C MET A 361 7.94 11.65 23.60
N PRO A 362 7.27 10.51 23.34
CA PRO A 362 6.40 10.41 22.18
C PRO A 362 5.05 11.12 22.45
N GLN A 363 4.84 12.23 21.76
CA GLN A 363 3.55 12.92 21.70
C GLN A 363 2.77 12.32 20.52
N ILE A 364 1.84 11.43 20.84
CA ILE A 364 1.06 10.73 19.82
C ILE A 364 -0.35 11.30 19.81
N THR A 365 -0.80 11.69 18.63
CA THR A 365 -2.18 12.11 18.39
C THR A 365 -2.75 11.33 17.22
N TRP A 366 -4.01 11.00 17.31
CA TRP A 366 -4.75 10.39 16.20
C TRP A 366 -6.20 10.84 16.22
N GLN A 367 -6.79 10.83 15.03
CA GLN A 367 -8.19 11.15 14.82
C GLN A 367 -8.79 10.14 13.83
N THR A 368 -10.05 9.83 14.04
CA THR A 368 -10.82 8.96 13.13
C THR A 368 -12.03 9.73 12.62
N LEU A 369 -12.29 9.65 11.33
CA LEU A 369 -13.42 10.30 10.71
C LEU A 369 -14.18 9.26 9.85
N PRO A 370 -15.29 8.70 10.35
CA PRO A 370 -16.16 7.82 9.58
C PRO A 370 -16.77 8.55 8.37
N PHE A 371 -16.94 7.84 7.26
CA PHE A 371 -17.68 8.38 6.13
C PHE A 371 -19.17 8.39 6.46
N HIS A 372 -19.83 9.50 6.20
CA HIS A 372 -21.25 9.66 6.40
C HIS A 372 -22.01 9.45 5.09
N ALA A 373 -23.26 8.99 5.21
CA ALA A 373 -24.11 8.71 4.04
C ALA A 373 -24.54 9.97 3.28
N ASP A 374 -24.51 11.12 3.97
CA ASP A 374 -24.91 12.41 3.41
C ASP A 374 -24.04 13.55 3.96
N LEU A 375 -24.07 14.68 3.26
CA LEU A 375 -23.27 15.84 3.59
C LEU A 375 -23.67 16.49 4.93
N ASP A 376 -24.96 16.51 5.24
CA ASP A 376 -25.45 17.14 6.48
C ASP A 376 -24.98 16.36 7.70
N SER A 377 -25.02 15.03 7.65
CA SER A 377 -24.45 14.16 8.66
C SER A 377 -22.94 14.35 8.79
N ALA A 378 -22.24 14.55 7.67
CA ALA A 378 -20.78 14.79 7.69
C ALA A 378 -20.42 16.16 8.32
N LEU A 379 -21.27 17.18 8.12
CA LEU A 379 -21.04 18.53 8.68
C LEU A 379 -21.41 18.63 10.17
N ALA A 380 -22.25 17.72 10.66
CA ALA A 380 -22.67 17.68 12.07
C ALA A 380 -21.72 16.90 12.97
N ALA A 381 -20.81 16.10 12.41
CA ALA A 381 -19.84 15.27 13.10
C ALA A 381 -18.53 16.03 13.36
#